data_4f25b9c63a7a18be47eff3b356b658a5
#
_entry.id   4f25b9c63a7a18be47eff3b356b658a5
#
_cell.length_a   1.000
_cell.length_b   1.000
_cell.length_c   1.000
_cell.angle_alpha   90.00
_cell.angle_beta   90.00
_cell.angle_gamma   90.00
#
_symmetry.space_group_name_H-M   'P 1'
#
loop_
_entity.id
_entity.type
_entity.pdbx_description
1 polymer ?
#
loop_
_entity_poly.entity_id
_entity_poly.type
_entity_poly.pdbx_seq_one_letter_code
_entity_poly.pdbx_strand_id
1 'polypeptide(L)'
;MGILDAIRGLFKTPAAQASAPNAPSTNSFAEVRERLKQEKEKRLASVYPECGKIVGQIKDEYSALKDTVLALEGKQPAMEQFENIALQMRENFLKRMPPLLAVQFPEKIDYDSVRAFHSAVFNDMAQITKVVSDNRYLFGLYKEEMESFAGRMKKIGELADALRAKILEKSEDAEAFDEAEAAMAQAEEALKKKQDNEARERALSDALKAREEAAEMQAESWENERLLLDKGRQELFAVEDTITRKRDALAARLLPLQRVFRKVERNAGEKTLADAARAYADAPVDALLADDGVRLESVMKAAKAYVEDLKQDAVIDEMLSGKILQDASSLKREEAIREEQRKSLAPYYEQEARLKDAKKLKDEASSEFQRTCEKTAYLLNEFEGKRKHAEEKVSALLGAKVILRA
;
A
#
# COMPACT_ATOMS: atom_id res chain seq x y z
N MET A 1 34.55 8.15 -8.67
CA MET A 1 34.12 8.57 -7.32
C MET A 1 32.60 8.65 -7.37
N GLY A 2 31.97 7.64 -6.81
CA GLY A 2 30.54 7.45 -6.96
C GLY A 2 29.77 8.20 -5.89
N ILE A 3 28.51 8.47 -6.19
CA ILE A 3 27.48 9.06 -5.31
C ILE A 3 27.42 8.37 -3.93
N LEU A 4 27.77 7.08 -3.85
CA LEU A 4 27.85 6.30 -2.61
C LEU A 4 28.91 6.80 -1.62
N ASP A 5 30.03 7.36 -2.08
CA ASP A 5 31.05 7.91 -1.19
C ASP A 5 30.65 9.27 -0.61
N ALA A 6 29.88 10.06 -1.37
CA ALA A 6 29.32 11.32 -0.89
C ALA A 6 28.24 11.08 0.20
N ILE A 7 27.43 10.04 0.05
CA ILE A 7 26.39 9.65 1.02
C ILE A 7 27.02 9.07 2.30
N ARG A 8 28.08 8.24 2.18
CA ARG A 8 28.81 7.74 3.36
C ARG A 8 29.49 8.84 4.18
N GLY A 9 29.86 9.96 3.55
CA GLY A 9 30.43 11.11 4.23
C GLY A 9 29.46 11.85 5.15
N LEU A 10 28.16 11.78 4.87
CA LEU A 10 27.09 12.40 5.68
C LEU A 10 26.76 11.62 6.96
N PHE A 11 27.15 10.35 7.05
CA PHE A 11 26.83 9.45 8.17
C PHE A 11 28.04 9.12 9.09
N LYS A 12 29.13 9.89 9.01
CA LYS A 12 30.19 9.78 10.01
C LYS A 12 29.71 10.42 11.32
N THR A 13 29.20 9.59 12.23
CA THR A 13 29.00 9.93 13.65
C THR A 13 30.33 10.45 14.22
N PRO A 14 30.35 11.61 14.85
CA PRO A 14 31.57 12.07 15.54
C PRO A 14 31.86 11.13 16.69
N ALA A 15 33.10 10.67 16.73
CA ALA A 15 33.63 9.83 17.80
C ALA A 15 33.43 10.47 19.17
N ALA A 16 33.16 9.62 20.15
CA ALA A 16 32.97 9.96 21.57
C ALA A 16 34.00 10.96 22.09
N GLN A 17 33.52 12.13 22.52
CA GLN A 17 34.28 13.04 23.36
C GLN A 17 34.02 12.74 24.85
N ALA A 18 35.09 12.76 25.59
CA ALA A 18 35.20 12.43 27.01
C ALA A 18 34.23 13.21 27.92
N SER A 19 33.70 12.48 28.88
CA SER A 19 32.81 12.90 29.93
C SER A 19 33.27 14.13 30.73
N ALA A 20 32.48 15.23 30.66
CA ALA A 20 32.48 16.29 31.64
C ALA A 20 31.50 15.97 32.80
N PRO A 21 31.74 16.38 34.03
CA PRO A 21 30.98 15.97 35.22
C PRO A 21 29.65 16.76 35.35
N ASN A 22 28.77 16.70 34.39
CA ASN A 22 27.36 17.10 34.38
C ASN A 22 26.72 16.80 33.05
N ALA A 23 27.09 15.67 32.42
CA ALA A 23 26.44 15.23 31.21
C ALA A 23 24.95 14.94 31.51
N PRO A 24 24.01 15.48 30.72
CA PRO A 24 22.60 15.17 30.88
C PRO A 24 22.42 13.66 30.76
N SER A 25 21.74 13.05 31.73
CA SER A 25 21.48 11.62 31.71
C SER A 25 20.65 11.28 30.49
N THR A 26 21.20 10.51 29.55
CA THR A 26 20.43 9.92 28.44
C THR A 26 19.52 8.85 29.02
N ASN A 27 18.20 9.05 28.93
CA ASN A 27 17.22 8.15 29.51
C ASN A 27 16.47 7.43 28.35
N SER A 28 16.10 6.18 28.56
CA SER A 28 15.18 5.49 27.67
C SER A 28 13.77 6.08 27.75
N PHE A 29 12.96 5.91 26.70
CA PHE A 29 11.56 6.34 26.73
C PHE A 29 10.78 5.73 27.92
N ALA A 30 11.05 4.49 28.28
CA ALA A 30 10.41 3.81 29.40
C ALA A 30 10.78 4.44 30.75
N GLU A 31 12.05 4.76 30.98
CA GLU A 31 12.50 5.41 32.22
C GLU A 31 11.91 6.82 32.40
N VAL A 32 11.84 7.56 31.30
CA VAL A 32 11.25 8.91 31.33
C VAL A 32 9.76 8.86 31.60
N ARG A 33 9.04 7.90 30.98
CA ARG A 33 7.60 7.69 31.21
C ARG A 33 7.32 7.36 32.68
N GLU A 34 8.13 6.50 33.29
CA GLU A 34 7.96 6.16 34.70
C GLU A 34 8.21 7.37 35.61
N ARG A 35 9.22 8.19 35.33
CA ARG A 35 9.46 9.44 36.06
C ARG A 35 8.34 10.46 35.92
N LEU A 36 7.79 10.61 34.69
CA LEU A 36 6.64 11.49 34.46
C LEU A 36 5.44 11.03 35.28
N LYS A 37 5.17 9.73 35.30
CA LYS A 37 4.07 9.14 36.07
C LYS A 37 4.24 9.42 37.58
N GLN A 38 5.44 9.22 38.12
CA GLN A 38 5.73 9.51 39.54
C GLN A 38 5.58 10.98 39.85
N GLU A 39 6.05 11.87 39.00
CA GLU A 39 5.92 13.31 39.20
C GLU A 39 4.46 13.78 39.04
N LYS A 40 3.69 13.22 38.08
CA LYS A 40 2.23 13.44 37.94
C LYS A 40 1.52 13.07 39.24
N GLU A 41 1.75 11.86 39.73
CA GLU A 41 1.14 11.42 41.00
C GLU A 41 1.51 12.33 42.15
N LYS A 42 2.76 12.73 42.29
CA LYS A 42 3.23 13.63 43.36
C LYS A 42 2.56 14.99 43.31
N ARG A 43 2.48 15.64 42.14
CA ARG A 43 1.88 16.98 41.99
C ARG A 43 0.36 16.95 42.16
N LEU A 44 -0.29 15.87 41.72
CA LEU A 44 -1.74 15.73 41.83
C LEU A 44 -2.17 15.19 43.19
N ALA A 45 -1.28 14.54 43.95
CA ALA A 45 -1.61 13.93 45.24
C ALA A 45 -2.20 14.90 46.29
N SER A 46 -1.90 16.20 46.18
CA SER A 46 -2.40 17.20 47.11
C SER A 46 -3.92 17.33 47.18
N VAL A 47 -4.64 17.01 46.07
CA VAL A 47 -6.11 17.08 45.99
C VAL A 47 -6.80 15.75 46.31
N TYR A 48 -6.09 14.62 46.34
CA TYR A 48 -6.68 13.29 46.54
C TYR A 48 -7.41 13.10 47.86
N PRO A 49 -6.90 13.61 49.05
CA PRO A 49 -7.62 13.43 50.31
C PRO A 49 -8.99 14.11 50.29
N GLU A 50 -9.08 15.31 49.70
CA GLU A 50 -10.35 16.04 49.59
C GLU A 50 -11.28 15.41 48.59
N CYS A 51 -10.78 15.00 47.41
CA CYS A 51 -11.55 14.25 46.42
C CYS A 51 -12.10 12.95 47.02
N GLY A 52 -11.29 12.21 47.77
CA GLY A 52 -11.72 10.97 48.44
C GLY A 52 -12.84 11.20 49.44
N LYS A 53 -12.78 12.30 50.24
CA LYS A 53 -13.90 12.66 51.13
C LYS A 53 -15.17 12.98 50.38
N ILE A 54 -15.09 13.76 49.30
CA ILE A 54 -16.23 14.14 48.48
C ILE A 54 -16.86 12.88 47.81
N VAL A 55 -16.02 12.02 47.24
CA VAL A 55 -16.47 10.73 46.64
C VAL A 55 -17.17 9.86 47.66
N GLY A 56 -16.63 9.78 48.90
CA GLY A 56 -17.27 9.09 50.02
C GLY A 56 -18.64 9.69 50.35
N GLN A 57 -18.75 11.01 50.46
CA GLN A 57 -20.02 11.70 50.71
C GLN A 57 -21.04 11.46 49.57
N ILE A 58 -20.61 11.48 48.31
CA ILE A 58 -21.47 11.15 47.19
C ILE A 58 -21.97 9.71 47.31
N LYS A 59 -21.09 8.78 47.70
CA LYS A 59 -21.47 7.37 47.92
C LYS A 59 -22.57 7.22 48.97
N ASP A 60 -22.38 7.94 50.11
CA ASP A 60 -23.38 7.90 51.19
C ASP A 60 -24.72 8.49 50.72
N GLU A 61 -24.72 9.58 49.95
CA GLU A 61 -25.94 10.17 49.43
C GLU A 61 -26.64 9.28 48.38
N TYR A 62 -25.89 8.59 47.51
CA TYR A 62 -26.45 7.60 46.58
C TYR A 62 -27.06 6.42 47.32
N SER A 63 -26.43 5.92 48.38
CA SER A 63 -26.98 4.88 49.22
C SER A 63 -28.29 5.33 49.85
N ALA A 64 -28.30 6.52 50.47
CA ALA A 64 -29.49 7.07 51.09
C ALA A 64 -30.60 7.42 50.07
N LEU A 65 -30.22 7.80 48.83
CA LEU A 65 -31.16 8.01 47.73
C LEU A 65 -31.83 6.71 47.33
N LYS A 66 -31.05 5.62 47.26
CA LYS A 66 -31.56 4.27 47.00
C LYS A 66 -32.54 3.83 48.07
N ASP A 67 -32.22 4.07 49.34
CA ASP A 67 -33.13 3.76 50.45
C ASP A 67 -34.40 4.59 50.36
N THR A 68 -34.33 5.86 49.98
CA THR A 68 -35.50 6.72 49.77
C THR A 68 -36.39 6.20 48.63
N VAL A 69 -35.77 5.71 47.53
CA VAL A 69 -36.51 5.11 46.40
C VAL A 69 -37.22 3.81 46.86
N LEU A 70 -36.51 2.96 47.60
CA LEU A 70 -37.10 1.71 48.14
C LEU A 70 -38.18 1.99 49.15
N ALA A 71 -38.12 3.06 49.95
CA ALA A 71 -39.15 3.45 50.87
C ALA A 71 -40.51 3.81 50.23
N LEU A 72 -40.50 4.12 48.93
CA LEU A 72 -41.74 4.26 48.15
C LEU A 72 -42.49 2.93 47.95
N GLU A 73 -41.79 1.80 48.10
CA GLU A 73 -42.38 0.48 47.98
C GLU A 73 -43.39 0.26 49.14
N GLY A 74 -44.63 -0.05 48.82
CA GLY A 74 -45.66 -0.27 49.85
C GLY A 74 -46.30 0.97 50.45
N LYS A 75 -45.85 2.20 50.17
CA LYS A 75 -46.47 3.44 50.65
C LYS A 75 -47.84 3.69 49.96
N GLN A 76 -48.77 4.21 50.72
CA GLN A 76 -50.10 4.64 50.22
C GLN A 76 -49.95 6.11 49.69
N PRO A 77 -50.60 6.46 48.57
CA PRO A 77 -50.60 7.83 48.06
C PRO A 77 -51.42 8.76 48.98
N ALA A 78 -51.00 10.01 49.06
CA ALA A 78 -51.67 11.02 49.88
C ALA A 78 -53.13 11.33 49.43
N MET A 79 -53.52 10.94 48.23
CA MET A 79 -54.84 11.20 47.63
C MET A 79 -55.46 9.89 47.11
N GLU A 80 -56.49 9.38 47.78
CA GLU A 80 -57.18 8.14 47.41
C GLU A 80 -57.83 8.21 46.00
N GLN A 81 -58.27 9.41 45.59
CA GLN A 81 -58.89 9.62 44.28
C GLN A 81 -57.99 9.27 43.07
N PHE A 82 -56.68 9.25 43.29
CA PHE A 82 -55.67 8.99 42.23
C PHE A 82 -54.86 7.70 42.48
N GLU A 83 -55.33 6.83 43.35
CA GLU A 83 -54.62 5.64 43.82
C GLU A 83 -54.07 4.80 42.67
N ASN A 84 -54.89 4.44 41.68
CA ASN A 84 -54.46 3.61 40.55
C ASN A 84 -53.36 4.28 39.70
N ILE A 85 -53.48 5.59 39.46
CA ILE A 85 -52.50 6.35 38.70
C ILE A 85 -51.22 6.46 39.51
N ALA A 86 -51.30 6.73 40.81
CA ALA A 86 -50.18 6.83 41.73
C ALA A 86 -49.40 5.51 41.81
N LEU A 87 -50.07 4.39 41.91
CA LEU A 87 -49.45 3.07 41.93
C LEU A 87 -48.74 2.76 40.64
N GLN A 88 -49.34 3.00 39.49
CA GLN A 88 -48.69 2.80 38.18
C GLN A 88 -47.44 3.67 37.99
N MET A 89 -47.52 4.94 38.36
CA MET A 89 -46.37 5.86 38.30
C MET A 89 -45.25 5.43 39.24
N ARG A 90 -45.60 5.03 40.46
CA ARG A 90 -44.63 4.50 41.43
C ARG A 90 -43.93 3.26 40.90
N GLU A 91 -44.66 2.29 40.35
CA GLU A 91 -44.08 1.08 39.78
C GLU A 91 -43.12 1.41 38.62
N ASN A 92 -43.53 2.33 37.74
CA ASN A 92 -42.65 2.77 36.64
C ASN A 92 -41.35 3.45 37.18
N PHE A 93 -41.46 4.29 38.20
CA PHE A 93 -40.35 4.94 38.86
C PHE A 93 -39.41 3.91 39.53
N LEU A 94 -39.99 3.00 40.32
CA LEU A 94 -39.25 1.91 41.00
C LEU A 94 -38.55 0.97 40.02
N LYS A 95 -39.12 0.76 38.84
CA LYS A 95 -38.47 -0.05 37.78
C LYS A 95 -37.28 0.64 37.12
N ARG A 96 -37.37 1.96 36.92
CA ARG A 96 -36.39 2.72 36.16
C ARG A 96 -35.24 3.29 37.01
N MET A 97 -35.48 3.56 38.31
CA MET A 97 -34.50 4.21 39.17
C MET A 97 -33.34 3.31 39.64
N PRO A 98 -33.55 2.07 40.11
CA PRO A 98 -32.46 1.28 40.68
C PRO A 98 -31.26 1.09 39.76
N PRO A 99 -31.40 0.86 38.42
CA PRO A 99 -30.28 0.78 37.53
C PRO A 99 -29.43 2.08 37.46
N LEU A 100 -30.06 3.26 37.57
CA LEU A 100 -29.41 4.55 37.53
C LEU A 100 -28.70 4.90 38.86
N LEU A 101 -29.11 4.24 39.95
CA LEU A 101 -28.49 4.39 41.28
C LEU A 101 -27.37 3.35 41.52
N ALA A 102 -27.09 2.48 40.57
CA ALA A 102 -26.02 1.48 40.64
C ALA A 102 -24.70 2.07 40.14
N VAL A 103 -24.27 3.20 40.70
CA VAL A 103 -23.05 3.93 40.32
C VAL A 103 -21.83 3.13 40.77
N GLN A 104 -20.83 3.02 39.85
CA GLN A 104 -19.52 2.44 40.15
C GLN A 104 -18.63 3.49 40.80
N PHE A 105 -18.18 3.23 42.01
CA PHE A 105 -17.23 4.11 42.72
C PHE A 105 -15.82 3.71 42.46
N PRO A 106 -14.87 4.69 42.34
CA PRO A 106 -13.48 4.38 42.09
C PRO A 106 -12.85 3.63 43.27
N GLU A 107 -12.15 2.53 42.95
CA GLU A 107 -11.39 1.76 43.95
C GLU A 107 -10.17 2.51 44.45
N LYS A 108 -9.54 3.27 43.54
CA LYS A 108 -8.37 4.13 43.82
C LYS A 108 -8.75 5.58 43.56
N ILE A 109 -8.33 6.46 44.50
CA ILE A 109 -8.49 7.89 44.35
C ILE A 109 -7.24 8.43 43.65
N ASP A 110 -7.27 8.51 42.35
CA ASP A 110 -6.31 9.22 41.51
C ASP A 110 -7.06 10.19 40.57
N TYR A 111 -6.32 11.07 39.92
CA TYR A 111 -6.90 12.15 39.11
C TYR A 111 -7.83 11.65 38.02
N ASP A 112 -7.38 10.65 37.27
CA ASP A 112 -8.10 10.12 36.11
C ASP A 112 -9.38 9.37 36.53
N SER A 113 -9.28 8.57 37.61
CA SER A 113 -10.43 7.86 38.18
C SER A 113 -11.47 8.81 38.74
N VAL A 114 -11.03 9.88 39.45
CA VAL A 114 -11.92 10.91 40.00
C VAL A 114 -12.60 11.71 38.87
N ARG A 115 -11.87 12.07 37.81
CA ARG A 115 -12.42 12.76 36.63
C ARG A 115 -13.45 11.92 35.90
N ALA A 116 -13.16 10.63 35.69
CA ALA A 116 -14.10 9.68 35.07
C ALA A 116 -15.37 9.51 35.93
N PHE A 117 -15.19 9.37 37.26
CA PHE A 117 -16.29 9.27 38.20
C PHE A 117 -17.19 10.51 38.20
N HIS A 118 -16.60 11.72 38.23
CA HIS A 118 -17.34 12.97 38.11
C HIS A 118 -18.22 13.00 36.84
N SER A 119 -17.64 12.60 35.71
CA SER A 119 -18.37 12.56 34.43
C SER A 119 -19.51 11.55 34.46
N ALA A 120 -19.31 10.39 35.10
CA ALA A 120 -20.34 9.37 35.27
C ALA A 120 -21.50 9.90 36.15
N VAL A 121 -21.17 10.48 37.33
CA VAL A 121 -22.19 11.08 38.24
C VAL A 121 -23.01 12.15 37.52
N PHE A 122 -22.36 13.03 36.73
CA PHE A 122 -23.07 14.07 35.99
C PHE A 122 -24.04 13.49 34.96
N ASN A 123 -23.64 12.44 34.23
CA ASN A 123 -24.49 11.76 33.25
C ASN A 123 -25.64 11.03 33.95
N ASP A 124 -25.40 10.36 35.09
CA ASP A 124 -26.44 9.66 35.86
C ASP A 124 -27.44 10.65 36.41
N MET A 125 -27.01 11.78 36.97
CA MET A 125 -27.90 12.84 37.43
C MET A 125 -28.82 13.38 36.32
N ALA A 126 -28.30 13.53 35.09
CA ALA A 126 -29.09 13.97 33.95
C ALA A 126 -30.20 12.92 33.62
N GLN A 127 -29.85 11.63 33.64
CA GLN A 127 -30.80 10.54 33.40
C GLN A 127 -31.83 10.43 34.53
N ILE A 128 -31.39 10.52 35.79
CA ILE A 128 -32.28 10.55 36.96
C ILE A 128 -33.27 11.71 36.85
N THR A 129 -32.78 12.92 36.53
CA THR A 129 -33.64 14.11 36.36
C THR A 129 -34.71 13.88 35.29
N LYS A 130 -34.35 13.20 34.17
CA LYS A 130 -35.32 12.82 33.14
C LYS A 130 -36.39 11.89 33.66
N VAL A 131 -36.03 10.83 34.42
CA VAL A 131 -37.00 9.90 35.03
C VAL A 131 -37.91 10.61 36.02
N VAL A 132 -37.35 11.53 36.82
CA VAL A 132 -38.13 12.37 37.76
C VAL A 132 -39.13 13.25 37.00
N SER A 133 -38.67 13.92 35.92
CA SER A 133 -39.55 14.75 35.11
C SER A 133 -40.70 13.98 34.46
N ASP A 134 -40.42 12.78 33.96
CA ASP A 134 -41.43 11.88 33.40
C ASP A 134 -42.50 11.46 34.47
N ASN A 135 -42.11 11.43 35.74
CA ASN A 135 -42.94 11.01 36.87
C ASN A 135 -43.25 12.17 37.84
N ARG A 136 -43.29 13.41 37.39
CA ARG A 136 -43.45 14.64 38.20
C ARG A 136 -44.63 14.63 39.19
N TYR A 137 -45.69 13.94 38.88
CA TYR A 137 -46.89 13.87 39.77
C TYR A 137 -46.60 13.10 41.06
N LEU A 138 -45.56 12.28 41.15
CA LEU A 138 -45.15 11.63 42.37
C LEU A 138 -44.88 12.62 43.52
N PHE A 139 -44.39 13.84 43.18
CA PHE A 139 -44.18 14.91 44.18
C PHE A 139 -45.47 15.34 44.91
N GLY A 140 -46.60 15.24 44.25
CA GLY A 140 -47.89 15.55 44.87
C GLY A 140 -48.50 14.35 45.61
N LEU A 141 -48.17 13.12 45.18
CA LEU A 141 -48.76 11.90 45.66
C LEU A 141 -47.97 11.23 46.81
N TYR A 142 -46.62 11.45 46.85
CA TYR A 142 -45.67 10.92 47.83
C TYR A 142 -44.73 12.04 48.30
N LYS A 143 -45.34 13.09 48.90
CA LYS A 143 -44.66 14.36 49.14
C LYS A 143 -43.39 14.24 49.96
N GLU A 144 -43.44 13.55 51.11
CA GLU A 144 -42.33 13.43 52.04
C GLU A 144 -41.13 12.70 51.43
N GLU A 145 -41.40 11.56 50.75
CA GLU A 145 -40.35 10.78 50.12
C GLU A 145 -39.72 11.52 48.93
N MET A 146 -40.54 12.19 48.13
CA MET A 146 -40.05 12.94 46.96
C MET A 146 -39.33 14.24 47.34
N GLU A 147 -39.73 14.90 48.44
CA GLU A 147 -38.95 16.02 49.01
C GLU A 147 -37.59 15.56 49.55
N SER A 148 -37.55 14.40 50.25
CA SER A 148 -36.31 13.78 50.67
C SER A 148 -35.42 13.40 49.48
N PHE A 149 -36.03 12.78 48.45
CA PHE A 149 -35.32 12.47 47.20
C PHE A 149 -34.74 13.70 46.54
N ALA A 150 -35.52 14.78 46.36
CA ALA A 150 -35.05 16.04 45.77
C ALA A 150 -33.94 16.68 46.59
N GLY A 151 -34.05 16.66 47.92
CA GLY A 151 -32.97 17.18 48.81
C GLY A 151 -31.64 16.43 48.61
N ARG A 152 -31.70 15.08 48.51
CA ARG A 152 -30.50 14.27 48.27
C ARG A 152 -29.91 14.50 46.88
N MET A 153 -30.77 14.56 45.84
CA MET A 153 -30.31 14.91 44.49
C MET A 153 -29.61 16.25 44.43
N LYS A 154 -30.16 17.28 45.12
CA LYS A 154 -29.54 18.57 45.22
C LYS A 154 -28.15 18.48 45.89
N LYS A 155 -28.07 17.70 46.98
CA LYS A 155 -26.77 17.52 47.70
C LYS A 155 -25.73 16.76 46.88
N ILE A 156 -26.14 15.74 46.11
CA ILE A 156 -25.27 15.07 45.14
C ILE A 156 -24.77 16.07 44.09
N GLY A 157 -25.62 16.95 43.56
CA GLY A 157 -25.24 18.03 42.65
C GLY A 157 -24.19 18.98 43.26
N GLU A 158 -24.43 19.45 44.47
CA GLU A 158 -23.47 20.33 45.20
C GLU A 158 -22.13 19.64 45.45
N LEU A 159 -22.15 18.34 45.79
CA LEU A 159 -20.91 17.55 45.96
C LEU A 159 -20.20 17.29 44.60
N ALA A 160 -20.93 17.07 43.54
CA ALA A 160 -20.37 16.92 42.20
C ALA A 160 -19.71 18.23 41.73
N ASP A 161 -20.34 19.39 42.00
CA ASP A 161 -19.72 20.69 41.69
C ASP A 161 -18.47 20.95 42.54
N ALA A 162 -18.49 20.59 43.83
CA ALA A 162 -17.32 20.66 44.71
C ALA A 162 -16.17 19.75 44.21
N LEU A 163 -16.51 18.54 43.75
CA LEU A 163 -15.52 17.62 43.17
C LEU A 163 -14.94 18.19 41.88
N ARG A 164 -15.77 18.80 41.02
CA ARG A 164 -15.31 19.48 39.79
C ARG A 164 -14.36 20.63 40.12
N ALA A 165 -14.66 21.44 41.14
CA ALA A 165 -13.77 22.54 41.55
C ALA A 165 -12.38 22.00 41.95
N LYS A 166 -12.33 20.87 42.68
CA LYS A 166 -11.05 20.24 43.07
C LYS A 166 -10.28 19.65 41.88
N ILE A 167 -10.98 19.08 40.90
CA ILE A 167 -10.38 18.61 39.62
C ILE A 167 -9.77 19.81 38.89
N LEU A 168 -10.49 20.95 38.82
CA LEU A 168 -10.06 22.13 38.10
C LEU A 168 -8.84 22.79 38.73
N GLU A 169 -8.65 22.73 40.08
CA GLU A 169 -7.44 23.22 40.75
C GLU A 169 -6.14 22.64 40.21
N LYS A 170 -6.22 21.45 39.55
CA LYS A 170 -5.07 20.72 39.02
C LYS A 170 -5.15 20.42 37.55
N SER A 171 -6.11 21.00 36.82
CA SER A 171 -6.33 20.72 35.40
C SER A 171 -5.15 21.10 34.52
N GLU A 172 -4.52 22.26 34.79
CA GLU A 172 -3.35 22.72 34.02
C GLU A 172 -2.14 21.78 34.23
N ASP A 173 -1.89 21.35 35.48
CA ASP A 173 -0.85 20.34 35.72
C ASP A 173 -1.15 19.03 34.99
N ALA A 174 -2.38 18.52 35.07
CA ALA A 174 -2.77 17.26 34.43
C ALA A 174 -2.67 17.35 32.91
N GLU A 175 -3.15 18.43 32.30
CA GLU A 175 -3.08 18.65 30.84
C GLU A 175 -1.62 18.72 30.37
N ALA A 176 -0.74 19.38 31.13
CA ALA A 176 0.69 19.46 30.80
C ALA A 176 1.36 18.07 30.80
N PHE A 177 0.98 17.19 31.75
CA PHE A 177 1.45 15.79 31.77
C PHE A 177 0.89 14.99 30.60
N ASP A 178 -0.40 15.12 30.29
CA ASP A 178 -1.03 14.43 29.16
C ASP A 178 -0.41 14.86 27.82
N GLU A 179 -0.10 16.15 27.64
CA GLU A 179 0.63 16.67 26.48
C GLU A 179 2.05 16.10 26.37
N ALA A 180 2.77 15.98 27.50
CA ALA A 180 4.12 15.41 27.50
C ALA A 180 4.09 13.91 27.15
N GLU A 181 3.12 13.15 27.68
CA GLU A 181 2.92 11.74 27.35
C GLU A 181 2.56 11.56 25.86
N ALA A 182 1.68 12.41 25.32
CA ALA A 182 1.34 12.41 23.91
C ALA A 182 2.55 12.73 23.02
N ALA A 183 3.36 13.72 23.39
CA ALA A 183 4.58 14.06 22.66
C ALA A 183 5.60 12.90 22.67
N MET A 184 5.75 12.22 23.81
CA MET A 184 6.60 11.04 23.93
C MET A 184 6.11 9.88 23.05
N ALA A 185 4.81 9.61 23.04
CA ALA A 185 4.23 8.57 22.21
C ALA A 185 4.45 8.85 20.71
N GLN A 186 4.30 10.11 20.30
CA GLN A 186 4.59 10.52 18.92
C GLN A 186 6.08 10.37 18.55
N ALA A 187 6.99 10.68 19.46
CA ALA A 187 8.42 10.50 19.23
C ALA A 187 8.80 9.01 19.14
N GLU A 188 8.23 8.16 19.98
CA GLU A 188 8.44 6.70 19.96
C GLU A 188 7.89 6.05 18.68
N GLU A 189 6.71 6.49 18.21
CA GLU A 189 6.14 6.05 16.94
C GLU A 189 7.02 6.46 15.75
N ALA A 190 7.54 7.69 15.76
CA ALA A 190 8.44 8.17 14.72
C ALA A 190 9.78 7.41 14.72
N LEU A 191 10.31 7.05 15.89
CA LEU A 191 11.49 6.20 16.03
C LEU A 191 11.26 4.82 15.40
N LYS A 192 10.13 4.20 15.71
CA LYS A 192 9.77 2.89 15.14
C LYS A 192 9.68 2.95 13.61
N LYS A 193 8.98 3.95 13.06
CA LYS A 193 8.88 4.13 11.60
C LYS A 193 10.26 4.30 10.95
N LYS A 194 11.16 5.05 11.59
CA LYS A 194 12.55 5.22 11.14
C LYS A 194 13.28 3.87 11.14
N GLN A 195 13.23 3.10 12.23
CA GLN A 195 13.90 1.80 12.36
C GLN A 195 13.39 0.79 11.34
N ASP A 196 12.08 0.72 11.13
CA ASP A 196 11.46 -0.15 10.12
C ASP A 196 11.95 0.20 8.70
N ASN A 197 12.07 1.51 8.40
CA ASN A 197 12.56 1.95 7.09
C ASN A 197 14.07 1.72 6.91
N GLU A 198 14.89 1.89 7.96
CA GLU A 198 16.32 1.54 7.94
C GLU A 198 16.56 0.04 7.71
N ALA A 199 15.72 -0.82 8.32
CA ALA A 199 15.78 -2.25 8.06
C ALA A 199 15.47 -2.58 6.59
N ARG A 200 14.44 -1.91 6.01
CA ARG A 200 14.11 -2.03 4.59
C ARG A 200 15.25 -1.52 3.68
N GLU A 201 15.87 -0.42 4.03
CA GLU A 201 17.01 0.16 3.30
C GLU A 201 18.18 -0.81 3.23
N ARG A 202 18.52 -1.49 4.34
CA ARG A 202 19.56 -2.52 4.38
C ARG A 202 19.23 -3.69 3.46
N ALA A 203 18.00 -4.21 3.54
CA ALA A 203 17.55 -5.31 2.67
C ALA A 203 17.60 -4.94 1.18
N LEU A 204 17.22 -3.70 0.83
CA LEU A 204 17.30 -3.22 -0.55
C LEU A 204 18.75 -3.01 -1.01
N SER A 205 19.64 -2.56 -0.13
CA SER A 205 21.07 -2.44 -0.43
C SER A 205 21.67 -3.80 -0.79
N ASP A 206 21.34 -4.85 -0.03
CA ASP A 206 21.85 -6.20 -0.31
C ASP A 206 21.25 -6.77 -1.60
N ALA A 207 19.95 -6.53 -1.85
CA ALA A 207 19.31 -6.91 -3.10
C ALA A 207 19.88 -6.18 -4.33
N LEU A 208 20.23 -4.90 -4.19
CA LEU A 208 20.86 -4.11 -5.24
C LEU A 208 22.25 -4.67 -5.59
N LYS A 209 23.09 -4.98 -4.59
CA LYS A 209 24.40 -5.60 -4.81
C LYS A 209 24.29 -6.91 -5.57
N ALA A 210 23.37 -7.79 -5.16
CA ALA A 210 23.17 -9.07 -5.85
C ALA A 210 22.74 -8.88 -7.31
N ARG A 211 21.91 -7.87 -7.61
CA ARG A 211 21.50 -7.54 -9.00
C ARG A 211 22.64 -6.90 -9.81
N GLU A 212 23.48 -6.10 -9.17
CA GLU A 212 24.69 -5.55 -9.80
C GLU A 212 25.65 -6.66 -10.21
N GLU A 213 25.97 -7.58 -9.31
CA GLU A 213 26.80 -8.74 -9.56
C GLU A 213 26.23 -9.62 -10.69
N ALA A 214 24.91 -9.87 -10.67
CA ALA A 214 24.25 -10.63 -11.72
C ALA A 214 24.30 -9.91 -13.09
N ALA A 215 24.12 -8.60 -13.14
CA ALA A 215 24.20 -7.83 -14.37
C ALA A 215 25.65 -7.77 -14.91
N GLU A 216 26.65 -7.68 -14.04
CA GLU A 216 28.08 -7.72 -14.41
C GLU A 216 28.45 -9.09 -14.97
N MET A 217 28.11 -10.19 -14.32
CA MET A 217 28.35 -11.55 -14.83
C MET A 217 27.70 -11.77 -16.21
N GLN A 218 26.46 -11.28 -16.40
CA GLN A 218 25.78 -11.34 -17.68
C GLN A 218 26.48 -10.48 -18.75
N ALA A 219 27.00 -9.31 -18.38
CA ALA A 219 27.71 -8.42 -19.28
C ALA A 219 29.06 -9.03 -19.73
N GLU A 220 29.82 -9.61 -18.81
CA GLU A 220 31.07 -10.30 -19.12
C GLU A 220 30.86 -11.49 -20.05
N SER A 221 29.85 -12.32 -19.76
CA SER A 221 29.49 -13.45 -20.62
C SER A 221 29.09 -12.99 -22.03
N TRP A 222 28.36 -11.89 -22.12
CA TRP A 222 27.84 -11.35 -23.37
C TRP A 222 28.94 -10.71 -24.25
N GLU A 223 29.97 -10.11 -23.68
CA GLU A 223 30.99 -9.37 -24.46
C GLU A 223 31.74 -10.26 -25.47
N ASN A 224 31.97 -11.52 -25.10
CA ASN A 224 32.56 -12.53 -25.97
C ASN A 224 31.62 -12.97 -27.11
N GLU A 225 30.35 -12.99 -26.90
CA GLU A 225 29.34 -13.49 -27.85
C GLU A 225 28.76 -12.40 -28.75
N ARG A 226 28.88 -11.14 -28.33
CA ARG A 226 28.42 -9.97 -29.08
C ARG A 226 29.03 -9.90 -30.49
N LEU A 227 30.33 -10.14 -30.58
CA LEU A 227 31.02 -10.13 -31.87
C LEU A 227 30.50 -11.21 -32.83
N LEU A 228 30.16 -12.38 -32.29
CA LEU A 228 29.57 -13.48 -33.08
C LEU A 228 28.17 -13.13 -33.56
N LEU A 229 27.36 -12.49 -32.68
CA LEU A 229 26.03 -12.02 -33.06
C LEU A 229 26.09 -10.94 -34.15
N ASP A 230 26.98 -9.94 -34.00
CA ASP A 230 27.09 -8.85 -34.95
C ASP A 230 27.54 -9.38 -36.33
N LYS A 231 28.50 -10.32 -36.36
CA LYS A 231 28.90 -11.01 -37.57
C LYS A 231 27.76 -11.82 -38.17
N GLY A 232 27.06 -12.61 -37.38
CA GLY A 232 25.92 -13.38 -37.85
C GLY A 232 24.76 -12.53 -38.38
N ARG A 233 24.50 -11.36 -37.76
CA ARG A 233 23.55 -10.36 -38.28
C ARG A 233 23.92 -9.84 -39.64
N GLN A 234 25.22 -9.55 -39.88
CA GLN A 234 25.73 -9.09 -41.19
C GLN A 234 25.57 -10.19 -42.26
N GLU A 235 25.90 -11.44 -41.90
CA GLU A 235 25.76 -12.58 -42.80
C GLU A 235 24.28 -12.83 -43.14
N LEU A 236 23.40 -12.78 -42.15
CA LEU A 236 21.96 -12.92 -42.34
C LEU A 236 21.38 -11.83 -43.24
N PHE A 237 21.81 -10.57 -43.04
CA PHE A 237 21.41 -9.45 -43.90
C PHE A 237 21.87 -9.64 -45.36
N ALA A 238 23.09 -10.14 -45.56
CA ALA A 238 23.61 -10.42 -46.89
C ALA A 238 22.81 -11.53 -47.62
N VAL A 239 22.39 -12.55 -46.86
CA VAL A 239 21.51 -13.63 -47.39
C VAL A 239 20.12 -13.10 -47.71
N GLU A 240 19.54 -12.27 -46.83
CA GLU A 240 18.21 -11.65 -47.07
C GLU A 240 18.22 -10.71 -48.31
N ASP A 241 19.25 -9.92 -48.46
CA ASP A 241 19.45 -9.09 -49.69
C ASP A 241 19.57 -9.95 -50.94
N THR A 242 20.30 -11.07 -50.87
CA THR A 242 20.43 -12.05 -51.98
C THR A 242 19.09 -12.67 -52.32
N ILE A 243 18.32 -13.09 -51.33
CA ILE A 243 16.97 -13.63 -51.49
C ILE A 243 16.07 -12.62 -52.17
N THR A 244 16.03 -11.38 -51.67
CA THR A 244 15.22 -10.29 -52.24
C THR A 244 15.57 -10.05 -53.70
N ARG A 245 16.84 -9.91 -54.04
CA ARG A 245 17.28 -9.73 -55.45
C ARG A 245 16.90 -10.91 -56.37
N LYS A 246 17.06 -12.15 -55.90
CA LYS A 246 16.68 -13.33 -56.66
C LYS A 246 15.15 -13.41 -56.84
N ARG A 247 14.39 -13.08 -55.80
CA ARG A 247 12.91 -13.02 -55.91
C ARG A 247 12.44 -11.98 -56.90
N ASP A 248 13.00 -10.76 -56.81
CA ASP A 248 12.67 -9.67 -57.73
C ASP A 248 13.05 -10.01 -59.20
N ALA A 249 14.20 -10.64 -59.40
CA ALA A 249 14.62 -11.09 -60.73
C ALA A 249 13.69 -12.13 -61.31
N LEU A 250 13.27 -13.12 -60.49
CA LEU A 250 12.28 -14.11 -60.91
C LEU A 250 10.91 -13.50 -61.18
N ALA A 251 10.46 -12.58 -60.29
CA ALA A 251 9.20 -11.88 -60.47
C ALA A 251 9.16 -11.06 -61.76
N ALA A 252 10.22 -10.31 -62.07
CA ALA A 252 10.33 -9.52 -63.28
C ALA A 252 10.28 -10.39 -64.54
N ARG A 253 10.88 -11.61 -64.51
CA ARG A 253 10.85 -12.55 -65.63
C ARG A 253 9.47 -13.18 -65.80
N LEU A 254 8.74 -13.42 -64.75
CA LEU A 254 7.38 -14.06 -64.78
C LEU A 254 6.26 -13.05 -65.03
N LEU A 255 6.48 -11.76 -64.78
CA LEU A 255 5.48 -10.70 -64.95
C LEU A 255 4.81 -10.69 -66.36
N PRO A 256 5.52 -10.86 -67.49
CA PRO A 256 4.89 -10.89 -68.81
C PRO A 256 3.87 -12.01 -68.98
N LEU A 257 4.00 -13.10 -68.22
CA LEU A 257 3.10 -14.29 -68.31
C LEU A 257 1.83 -14.18 -67.45
N GLN A 258 1.72 -13.19 -66.56
CA GLN A 258 0.53 -13.08 -65.70
C GLN A 258 -0.80 -13.05 -66.47
N ARG A 259 -0.85 -12.31 -67.58
CA ARG A 259 -2.05 -12.29 -68.45
C ARG A 259 -2.30 -13.62 -69.13
N VAL A 260 -1.25 -14.31 -69.52
CA VAL A 260 -1.34 -15.65 -70.14
C VAL A 260 -1.88 -16.64 -69.09
N PHE A 261 -1.34 -16.63 -67.88
CA PHE A 261 -1.86 -17.48 -66.79
C PHE A 261 -3.32 -17.22 -66.47
N ARG A 262 -3.79 -15.97 -66.50
CA ARG A 262 -5.22 -15.65 -66.33
C ARG A 262 -6.09 -16.17 -67.47
N LYS A 263 -5.57 -16.27 -68.72
CA LYS A 263 -6.27 -16.86 -69.80
C LYS A 263 -6.35 -18.40 -69.68
N VAL A 264 -5.25 -19.02 -69.20
CA VAL A 264 -5.26 -20.48 -68.91
C VAL A 264 -6.27 -20.78 -67.80
N GLU A 265 -6.28 -20.02 -66.72
CA GLU A 265 -7.23 -20.16 -65.59
C GLU A 265 -8.68 -20.17 -66.08
N ARG A 266 -9.06 -19.23 -66.96
CA ARG A 266 -10.44 -19.09 -67.46
C ARG A 266 -10.87 -20.16 -68.46
N ASN A 267 -9.92 -20.73 -69.19
CA ASN A 267 -10.21 -21.65 -70.29
C ASN A 267 -9.80 -23.10 -69.97
N ALA A 268 -9.27 -23.38 -68.79
CA ALA A 268 -8.89 -24.71 -68.37
C ALA A 268 -10.12 -25.58 -68.15
N GLY A 269 -10.16 -26.71 -68.81
CA GLY A 269 -11.24 -27.71 -68.66
C GLY A 269 -11.16 -28.51 -67.39
N GLU A 270 -9.99 -28.51 -66.73
CA GLU A 270 -9.74 -29.19 -65.46
C GLU A 270 -9.53 -28.17 -64.31
N LYS A 271 -10.20 -28.43 -63.22
CA LYS A 271 -10.13 -27.58 -62.05
C LYS A 271 -8.69 -27.48 -61.50
N THR A 272 -7.95 -28.59 -61.49
CA THR A 272 -6.54 -28.63 -60.99
C THR A 272 -5.62 -27.74 -61.81
N LEU A 273 -5.80 -27.66 -63.10
CA LEU A 273 -5.04 -26.80 -63.99
C LEU A 273 -5.44 -25.34 -63.84
N ALA A 274 -6.74 -25.06 -63.65
CA ALA A 274 -7.25 -23.72 -63.37
C ALA A 274 -6.68 -23.17 -62.05
N ASP A 275 -6.72 -23.97 -60.98
CA ASP A 275 -6.19 -23.58 -59.66
C ASP A 275 -4.68 -23.36 -59.68
N ALA A 276 -3.91 -24.18 -60.42
CA ALA A 276 -2.49 -23.98 -60.63
C ALA A 276 -2.20 -22.70 -61.44
N ALA A 277 -2.91 -22.45 -62.53
CA ALA A 277 -2.75 -21.23 -63.35
C ALA A 277 -3.10 -19.96 -62.55
N ARG A 278 -4.11 -20.03 -61.68
CA ARG A 278 -4.47 -18.96 -60.75
C ARG A 278 -3.31 -18.66 -59.80
N ALA A 279 -2.72 -19.67 -59.16
CA ALA A 279 -1.58 -19.48 -58.24
C ALA A 279 -0.41 -18.78 -58.93
N TYR A 280 -0.09 -19.20 -60.18
CA TYR A 280 0.93 -18.55 -60.98
C TYR A 280 0.57 -17.13 -61.44
N ALA A 281 -0.70 -16.81 -61.61
CA ALA A 281 -1.15 -15.47 -61.93
C ALA A 281 -1.11 -14.51 -60.73
N ASP A 282 -1.45 -15.02 -59.55
CA ASP A 282 -1.53 -14.20 -58.32
C ASP A 282 -0.17 -13.96 -57.67
N ALA A 283 0.62 -15.03 -57.51
CA ALA A 283 1.91 -15.01 -56.83
C ALA A 283 2.90 -15.95 -57.56
N PRO A 284 3.43 -15.54 -58.72
CA PRO A 284 4.16 -16.43 -59.59
C PRO A 284 5.43 -17.03 -58.96
N VAL A 285 6.17 -16.27 -58.18
CA VAL A 285 7.37 -16.77 -57.50
C VAL A 285 7.01 -17.77 -56.41
N ASP A 286 5.98 -17.47 -55.58
CA ASP A 286 5.59 -18.37 -54.52
C ASP A 286 4.97 -19.66 -55.08
N ALA A 287 4.20 -19.55 -56.14
CA ALA A 287 3.69 -20.72 -56.89
C ALA A 287 4.83 -21.60 -57.43
N LEU A 288 5.86 -20.99 -58.00
CA LEU A 288 7.05 -21.67 -58.50
C LEU A 288 7.85 -22.34 -57.39
N LEU A 289 7.99 -21.68 -56.22
CA LEU A 289 8.68 -22.24 -55.06
C LEU A 289 7.87 -23.41 -54.43
N ALA A 290 6.55 -23.36 -54.48
CA ALA A 290 5.68 -24.43 -53.96
C ALA A 290 5.56 -25.64 -54.89
N ASP A 291 5.93 -25.49 -56.18
CA ASP A 291 5.79 -26.51 -57.19
C ASP A 291 7.09 -27.32 -57.34
N ASP A 292 6.95 -28.62 -57.55
CA ASP A 292 8.07 -29.54 -57.89
C ASP A 292 8.30 -29.71 -59.41
N GLY A 293 7.73 -28.80 -60.18
CA GLY A 293 7.90 -28.76 -61.64
C GLY A 293 6.79 -29.46 -62.43
N VAL A 294 6.00 -30.35 -61.83
CA VAL A 294 4.95 -31.13 -62.49
C VAL A 294 3.75 -30.27 -62.93
N ARG A 295 3.25 -29.41 -62.02
CA ARG A 295 2.16 -28.48 -62.31
C ARG A 295 2.59 -27.38 -63.25
N LEU A 296 3.82 -26.90 -63.08
CA LEU A 296 4.43 -25.89 -63.95
C LEU A 296 4.43 -26.36 -65.40
N GLU A 297 4.91 -27.57 -65.67
CA GLU A 297 4.95 -28.10 -67.02
C GLU A 297 3.55 -28.14 -67.70
N SER A 298 2.53 -28.55 -66.92
CA SER A 298 1.15 -28.58 -67.38
C SER A 298 0.59 -27.19 -67.68
N VAL A 299 0.84 -26.24 -66.82
CA VAL A 299 0.44 -24.81 -66.98
C VAL A 299 1.15 -24.20 -68.16
N MET A 300 2.49 -24.42 -68.32
CA MET A 300 3.25 -23.90 -69.46
C MET A 300 2.86 -24.45 -70.78
N LYS A 301 2.58 -25.76 -70.88
CA LYS A 301 2.03 -26.39 -72.14
C LYS A 301 0.69 -25.77 -72.51
N ALA A 302 -0.21 -25.57 -71.55
CA ALA A 302 -1.45 -24.87 -71.76
C ALA A 302 -1.29 -23.40 -72.14
N ALA A 303 -0.29 -22.72 -71.55
CA ALA A 303 0.00 -21.32 -71.77
C ALA A 303 0.47 -21.02 -73.19
N LYS A 304 1.16 -21.96 -73.85
CA LYS A 304 1.64 -21.79 -75.27
C LYS A 304 0.50 -21.43 -76.21
N ALA A 305 -0.69 -21.89 -75.97
CA ALA A 305 -1.90 -21.61 -76.81
C ALA A 305 -2.37 -20.11 -76.64
N TYR A 306 -1.90 -19.38 -75.66
CA TYR A 306 -2.40 -18.05 -75.37
C TYR A 306 -1.28 -16.99 -75.42
N VAL A 307 -0.09 -17.32 -75.94
CA VAL A 307 1.03 -16.40 -76.14
C VAL A 307 0.64 -15.31 -77.12
N GLU A 308 0.99 -14.03 -76.80
CA GLU A 308 0.67 -12.88 -77.62
C GLU A 308 1.91 -12.29 -78.30
N ASP A 309 3.09 -12.55 -77.79
CA ASP A 309 4.34 -11.99 -78.29
C ASP A 309 5.57 -12.92 -78.07
N LEU A 310 6.67 -12.63 -78.81
CA LEU A 310 7.92 -13.41 -78.78
C LEU A 310 8.58 -13.41 -77.37
N LYS A 311 8.33 -12.37 -76.55
CA LYS A 311 8.91 -12.31 -75.19
C LYS A 311 8.25 -13.32 -74.27
N GLN A 312 6.92 -13.43 -74.34
CA GLN A 312 6.16 -14.42 -73.56
C GLN A 312 6.56 -15.86 -73.98
N ASP A 313 6.75 -16.10 -75.29
CA ASP A 313 7.18 -17.39 -75.79
C ASP A 313 8.58 -17.78 -75.28
N ALA A 314 9.52 -16.87 -75.35
CA ALA A 314 10.88 -17.07 -74.84
C ALA A 314 10.89 -17.41 -73.33
N VAL A 315 10.08 -16.73 -72.51
CA VAL A 315 9.96 -17.03 -71.06
C VAL A 315 9.33 -18.41 -70.81
N ILE A 316 8.32 -18.80 -71.56
CA ILE A 316 7.75 -20.14 -71.50
C ILE A 316 8.78 -21.21 -71.86
N ASP A 317 9.58 -20.99 -72.94
CA ASP A 317 10.66 -21.89 -73.28
C ASP A 317 11.77 -21.97 -72.23
N GLU A 318 12.11 -20.86 -71.58
CA GLU A 318 13.03 -20.86 -70.42
C GLU A 318 12.45 -21.67 -69.25
N MET A 319 11.14 -21.60 -68.98
CA MET A 319 10.48 -22.38 -67.92
C MET A 319 10.48 -23.87 -68.27
N LEU A 320 10.10 -24.24 -69.50
CA LEU A 320 10.10 -25.61 -69.98
C LEU A 320 11.48 -26.25 -70.11
N SER A 321 12.52 -25.47 -70.39
CA SER A 321 13.93 -25.92 -70.35
C SER A 321 14.49 -26.17 -68.96
N GLY A 322 13.73 -25.84 -67.91
CA GLY A 322 14.12 -26.00 -66.52
C GLY A 322 15.08 -24.92 -65.98
N LYS A 323 15.46 -23.90 -66.75
CA LYS A 323 16.38 -22.83 -66.34
C LYS A 323 15.78 -21.98 -65.17
N ILE A 324 14.48 -21.64 -65.27
CA ILE A 324 13.77 -20.93 -64.21
C ILE A 324 13.60 -21.81 -62.96
N LEU A 325 13.45 -23.12 -63.12
CA LEU A 325 13.40 -24.08 -62.00
C LEU A 325 14.77 -24.16 -61.25
N GLN A 326 15.91 -24.03 -61.98
CA GLN A 326 17.23 -23.96 -61.35
C GLN A 326 17.35 -22.70 -60.50
N ASP A 327 16.90 -21.54 -61.02
CA ASP A 327 16.88 -20.30 -60.27
C ASP A 327 16.00 -20.36 -59.02
N ALA A 328 14.80 -20.97 -59.17
CA ALA A 328 13.89 -21.24 -58.04
C ALA A 328 14.52 -22.17 -56.99
N SER A 329 15.20 -23.24 -57.43
CA SER A 329 15.91 -24.17 -56.55
C SER A 329 17.03 -23.49 -55.80
N SER A 330 17.77 -22.57 -56.48
CA SER A 330 18.81 -21.72 -55.86
C SER A 330 18.20 -20.81 -54.80
N LEU A 331 17.02 -20.20 -55.06
CA LEU A 331 16.33 -19.36 -54.10
C LEU A 331 15.86 -20.17 -52.88
N LYS A 332 15.31 -21.38 -53.09
CA LYS A 332 14.93 -22.29 -51.98
C LYS A 332 16.13 -22.61 -51.06
N ARG A 333 17.32 -22.81 -51.65
CA ARG A 333 18.55 -23.06 -50.88
C ARG A 333 18.92 -21.85 -50.02
N GLU A 334 18.85 -20.65 -50.58
CA GLU A 334 19.12 -19.41 -49.82
C GLU A 334 18.10 -19.21 -48.68
N GLU A 335 16.82 -19.51 -48.93
CA GLU A 335 15.79 -19.47 -47.88
C GLU A 335 16.06 -20.49 -46.76
N ALA A 336 16.55 -21.68 -47.10
CA ALA A 336 16.98 -22.67 -46.12
C ALA A 336 18.17 -22.21 -45.29
N ILE A 337 19.19 -21.61 -45.97
CA ILE A 337 20.37 -21.00 -45.28
C ILE A 337 19.94 -19.89 -44.33
N ARG A 338 19.04 -19.01 -44.77
CA ARG A 338 18.48 -17.95 -43.93
C ARG A 338 17.82 -18.52 -42.66
N GLU A 339 17.02 -19.57 -42.82
CA GLU A 339 16.33 -20.19 -41.68
C GLU A 339 17.30 -20.87 -40.72
N GLU A 340 18.32 -21.53 -41.24
CA GLU A 340 19.39 -22.13 -40.44
C GLU A 340 20.18 -21.05 -39.65
N GLN A 341 20.54 -19.96 -40.34
CA GLN A 341 21.22 -18.83 -39.70
C GLN A 341 20.36 -18.17 -38.59
N ARG A 342 19.07 -17.97 -38.84
CA ARG A 342 18.16 -17.46 -37.81
C ARG A 342 18.10 -18.36 -36.60
N LYS A 343 18.03 -19.69 -36.80
CA LYS A 343 18.09 -20.65 -35.71
C LYS A 343 19.40 -20.63 -34.93
N SER A 344 20.52 -20.50 -35.64
CA SER A 344 21.83 -20.41 -35.00
C SER A 344 22.04 -19.13 -34.19
N LEU A 345 21.36 -18.04 -34.57
CA LEU A 345 21.41 -16.75 -33.88
C LEU A 345 20.44 -16.65 -32.69
N ALA A 346 19.44 -17.50 -32.62
CA ALA A 346 18.41 -17.44 -31.59
C ALA A 346 18.99 -17.45 -30.14
N PRO A 347 19.97 -18.30 -29.79
CA PRO A 347 20.56 -18.29 -28.44
C PRO A 347 21.21 -16.94 -28.07
N TYR A 348 21.85 -16.28 -29.04
CA TYR A 348 22.48 -14.99 -28.81
C TYR A 348 21.46 -13.87 -28.59
N TYR A 349 20.32 -13.90 -29.27
CA TYR A 349 19.22 -12.96 -29.03
C TYR A 349 18.63 -13.16 -27.64
N GLU A 350 18.52 -14.41 -27.18
CA GLU A 350 18.06 -14.69 -25.82
C GLU A 350 19.01 -14.13 -24.75
N GLN A 351 20.32 -14.25 -25.00
CA GLN A 351 21.32 -13.69 -24.06
C GLN A 351 21.32 -12.16 -24.07
N GLU A 352 21.20 -11.54 -25.25
CA GLU A 352 21.03 -10.08 -25.36
C GLU A 352 19.80 -9.61 -24.55
N ALA A 353 18.68 -10.33 -24.66
CA ALA A 353 17.47 -10.05 -23.92
C ALA A 353 17.67 -10.20 -22.40
N ARG A 354 18.32 -11.29 -21.96
CA ARG A 354 18.64 -11.53 -20.54
C ARG A 354 19.52 -10.43 -19.95
N LEU A 355 20.53 -9.98 -20.68
CA LEU A 355 21.37 -8.85 -20.26
C LEU A 355 20.56 -7.56 -20.12
N LYS A 356 19.68 -7.28 -21.08
CA LYS A 356 18.81 -6.11 -21.04
C LYS A 356 17.87 -6.15 -19.85
N ASP A 357 17.30 -7.30 -19.56
CA ASP A 357 16.42 -7.52 -18.41
C ASP A 357 17.19 -7.38 -17.09
N ALA A 358 18.41 -7.96 -16.99
CA ALA A 358 19.26 -7.81 -15.81
C ALA A 358 19.61 -6.35 -15.53
N LYS A 359 19.96 -5.56 -16.55
CA LYS A 359 20.21 -4.12 -16.44
C LYS A 359 18.98 -3.36 -15.98
N LYS A 360 17.81 -3.67 -16.55
CA LYS A 360 16.53 -3.06 -16.15
C LYS A 360 16.21 -3.34 -14.69
N LEU A 361 16.36 -4.59 -14.24
CA LEU A 361 16.13 -4.98 -12.85
C LEU A 361 17.11 -4.30 -11.88
N LYS A 362 18.37 -4.08 -12.30
CA LYS A 362 19.34 -3.30 -11.53
C LYS A 362 18.90 -1.83 -11.40
N ASP A 363 18.48 -1.19 -12.51
CA ASP A 363 18.05 0.21 -12.51
C ASP A 363 16.79 0.43 -11.68
N GLU A 364 15.84 -0.51 -11.74
CA GLU A 364 14.63 -0.51 -10.89
C GLU A 364 15.01 -0.63 -9.39
N ALA A 365 15.92 -1.55 -9.05
CA ALA A 365 16.37 -1.73 -7.68
C ALA A 365 17.13 -0.49 -7.17
N SER A 366 17.98 0.12 -7.99
CA SER A 366 18.68 1.36 -7.66
C SER A 366 17.70 2.51 -7.38
N SER A 367 16.68 2.65 -8.21
CA SER A 367 15.65 3.67 -8.03
C SER A 367 14.83 3.45 -6.75
N GLU A 368 14.48 2.19 -6.42
CA GLU A 368 13.76 1.87 -5.18
C GLU A 368 14.64 2.12 -3.96
N PHE A 369 15.90 1.73 -4.00
CA PHE A 369 16.86 2.00 -2.93
C PHE A 369 17.02 3.49 -2.68
N GLN A 370 17.21 4.30 -3.73
CA GLN A 370 17.34 5.75 -3.61
C GLN A 370 16.10 6.38 -2.95
N ARG A 371 14.90 6.02 -3.40
CA ARG A 371 13.64 6.50 -2.79
C ARG A 371 13.53 6.12 -1.31
N THR A 372 14.02 4.92 -0.96
CA THR A 372 14.01 4.46 0.43
C THR A 372 14.99 5.26 1.28
N CYS A 373 16.19 5.56 0.78
CA CYS A 373 17.17 6.44 1.45
C CYS A 373 16.61 7.85 1.67
N GLU A 374 15.96 8.45 0.67
CA GLU A 374 15.31 9.77 0.80
C GLU A 374 14.23 9.74 1.88
N LYS A 375 13.43 8.66 1.93
CA LYS A 375 12.42 8.47 2.97
C LYS A 375 13.04 8.29 4.35
N THR A 376 14.17 7.57 4.48
CA THR A 376 14.90 7.43 5.75
C THR A 376 15.36 8.80 6.26
N ALA A 377 15.91 9.64 5.40
CA ALA A 377 16.33 10.99 5.74
C ALA A 377 15.16 11.86 6.22
N TYR A 378 14.01 11.77 5.57
CA TYR A 378 12.79 12.46 5.98
C TYR A 378 12.32 11.98 7.36
N LEU A 379 12.25 10.66 7.59
CA LEU A 379 11.82 10.08 8.87
C LEU A 379 12.80 10.40 10.02
N LEU A 380 14.09 10.50 9.73
CA LEU A 380 15.08 10.96 10.69
C LEU A 380 14.80 12.40 11.18
N ASN A 381 14.56 13.32 10.23
CA ASN A 381 14.21 14.70 10.56
C ASN A 381 12.89 14.80 11.34
N GLU A 382 11.89 14.02 10.95
CA GLU A 382 10.60 13.94 11.67
C GLU A 382 10.81 13.45 13.11
N PHE A 383 11.56 12.38 13.28
CA PHE A 383 11.88 11.83 14.59
C PHE A 383 12.63 12.86 15.46
N GLU A 384 13.67 13.51 14.91
CA GLU A 384 14.44 14.51 15.66
C GLU A 384 13.58 15.70 16.10
N GLY A 385 12.66 16.15 15.25
CA GLY A 385 11.70 17.20 15.59
C GLY A 385 10.78 16.79 16.73
N LYS A 386 10.17 15.60 16.63
CA LYS A 386 9.28 15.08 17.67
C LYS A 386 10.02 14.76 18.97
N ARG A 387 11.24 14.24 18.88
CA ARG A 387 12.10 13.99 20.04
C ARG A 387 12.40 15.27 20.79
N LYS A 388 12.85 16.33 20.10
CA LYS A 388 13.12 17.62 20.72
C LYS A 388 11.89 18.20 21.41
N HIS A 389 10.74 18.14 20.73
CA HIS A 389 9.48 18.58 21.32
C HIS A 389 9.11 17.81 22.60
N ALA A 390 9.26 16.49 22.58
CA ALA A 390 9.04 15.65 23.76
C ALA A 390 10.06 15.98 24.89
N GLU A 391 11.36 16.13 24.56
CA GLU A 391 12.40 16.52 25.50
C GLU A 391 12.12 17.88 26.16
N GLU A 392 11.63 18.86 25.42
CA GLU A 392 11.24 20.17 25.92
C GLU A 392 10.07 20.09 26.92
N LYS A 393 8.99 19.41 26.52
CA LYS A 393 7.79 19.21 27.36
C LYS A 393 8.14 18.48 28.66
N VAL A 394 8.87 17.36 28.55
CA VAL A 394 9.29 16.56 29.70
C VAL A 394 10.25 17.32 30.62
N SER A 395 11.23 18.02 30.04
CA SER A 395 12.19 18.79 30.83
C SER A 395 11.53 19.91 31.64
N ALA A 396 10.52 20.55 31.05
CA ALA A 396 9.73 21.57 31.74
C ALA A 396 8.99 21.00 32.97
N LEU A 397 8.45 19.79 32.84
CA LEU A 397 7.72 19.15 33.94
C LEU A 397 8.62 18.57 35.02
N LEU A 398 9.74 17.93 34.63
CA LEU A 398 10.66 17.30 35.57
C LEU A 398 11.64 18.31 36.20
N GLY A 399 11.70 19.57 35.73
CA GLY A 399 12.64 20.59 36.21
C GLY A 399 14.11 20.24 35.95
N ALA A 400 14.38 19.28 35.05
CA ALA A 400 15.71 18.81 34.70
C ALA A 400 15.83 18.55 33.22
N LYS A 401 17.00 18.83 32.63
CA LYS A 401 17.22 18.54 31.20
C LYS A 401 17.17 17.03 30.93
N VAL A 402 16.21 16.61 30.13
CA VAL A 402 16.05 15.22 29.67
C VAL A 402 16.51 15.12 28.25
N ILE A 403 17.28 14.08 27.95
CA ILE A 403 17.65 13.68 26.56
C ILE A 403 17.17 12.27 26.35
N LEU A 404 16.30 12.07 25.35
CA LEU A 404 15.76 10.76 24.99
C LEU A 404 16.77 10.01 24.12
N ARG A 405 17.04 8.77 24.50
CA ARG A 405 17.92 7.88 23.75
C ARG A 405 17.13 7.20 22.63
N ALA A 406 17.66 7.31 21.38
CA ALA A 406 17.11 6.61 20.21
C ALA A 406 17.52 5.13 20.18
#